data_b4609a2526fd35614cf3836a30bea516
#
_entry.id   b4609a2526fd35614cf3836a30bea516
#
_cell.length_a   1.000
_cell.length_b   1.000
_cell.length_c   1.000
_cell.angle_alpha   90.00
_cell.angle_beta   90.00
_cell.angle_gamma   90.00
#
_symmetry.space_group_name_H-M   'P 1'
#
loop_
_entity.id
_entity.type
_entity.pdbx_description
1 polymer ?
#
loop_
_entity_poly.entity_id
_entity_poly.type
_entity_poly.pdbx_seq_one_letter_code
_entity_poly.pdbx_strand_id
1 'polypeptide(L)'
;MKIGFIGTGNMANAIIRGIITKGFIEAEQLYLTDLDQEKAKKIAESIGSHFSKTNQELISSVDMVVLAVKPNVMKAVLEESKKTILDNKPTLVSIAAGTPTDKLYRFIDTDDEVPIIRVMPNVNVLVGKGATAVCGHDFASEEQIDYVVNLFQSVGEAWRLPEEDFSNFTALAGSSPAYAYLFIDSLARAGVKHGLPKNIATEMAAQAVLGSAEMILKSDENPWALIDQVSSPGGITVEGLLTLEDQGFSSAVVKAIDASIAKDQQLNDE
;
A
#
# COMPACT_ATOMS: atom_id res chain seq x y z
N MET A 1 -3.99 21.58 6.83
CA MET A 1 -2.90 21.10 5.95
C MET A 1 -3.49 20.84 4.57
N LYS A 2 -2.83 21.29 3.52
CA LYS A 2 -3.23 21.02 2.12
C LYS A 2 -2.34 19.93 1.55
N ILE A 3 -2.92 18.99 0.81
CA ILE A 3 -2.20 17.85 0.24
C ILE A 3 -2.35 17.84 -1.28
N GLY A 4 -1.23 17.73 -1.98
CA GLY A 4 -1.18 17.61 -3.43
C GLY A 4 -0.84 16.18 -3.85
N PHE A 5 -1.46 15.69 -4.92
CA PHE A 5 -1.10 14.41 -5.54
C PHE A 5 -0.56 14.65 -6.94
N ILE A 6 0.70 14.30 -7.15
CA ILE A 6 1.31 14.25 -8.48
C ILE A 6 1.16 12.81 -9.01
N GLY A 7 0.26 12.62 -9.95
CA GLY A 7 -0.22 11.33 -10.43
C GLY A 7 -1.55 10.94 -9.82
N THR A 8 -2.51 10.56 -10.67
CA THR A 8 -3.87 10.14 -10.31
C THR A 8 -4.18 8.72 -10.77
N GLY A 9 -3.16 7.83 -10.66
CA GLY A 9 -3.30 6.41 -10.95
C GLY A 9 -4.26 5.69 -10.00
N ASN A 10 -4.43 4.38 -10.17
CA ASN A 10 -5.36 3.59 -9.35
C ASN A 10 -5.08 3.70 -7.85
N MET A 11 -3.81 3.61 -7.45
CA MET A 11 -3.42 3.70 -6.03
C MET A 11 -3.69 5.09 -5.46
N ALA A 12 -3.27 6.16 -6.17
CA ALA A 12 -3.55 7.53 -5.74
C ALA A 12 -5.07 7.78 -5.59
N ASN A 13 -5.86 7.36 -6.58
CA ASN A 13 -7.31 7.52 -6.54
C ASN A 13 -7.96 6.74 -5.39
N ALA A 14 -7.46 5.54 -5.07
CA ALA A 14 -7.90 4.77 -3.91
C ALA A 14 -7.63 5.51 -2.58
N ILE A 15 -6.40 6.03 -2.42
CA ILE A 15 -6.01 6.80 -1.24
C ILE A 15 -6.86 8.06 -1.12
N ILE A 16 -6.95 8.87 -2.19
CA ILE A 16 -7.70 10.12 -2.23
C ILE A 16 -9.16 9.90 -1.80
N ARG A 17 -9.85 8.95 -2.43
CA ARG A 17 -11.24 8.64 -2.10
C ARG A 17 -11.38 8.08 -0.69
N GLY A 18 -10.43 7.24 -0.27
CA GLY A 18 -10.43 6.66 1.07
C GLY A 18 -10.33 7.73 2.16
N ILE A 19 -9.35 8.62 2.09
CA ILE A 19 -9.11 9.67 3.10
C ILE A 19 -10.28 10.68 3.18
N ILE A 20 -10.93 11.00 2.03
CA ILE A 20 -12.14 11.82 2.01
C ILE A 20 -13.30 11.08 2.68
N THR A 21 -13.58 9.84 2.25
CA THR A 21 -14.71 9.04 2.77
C THR A 21 -14.62 8.81 4.27
N LYS A 22 -13.37 8.72 4.79
CA LYS A 22 -13.10 8.55 6.23
C LYS A 22 -13.07 9.87 7.01
N GLY A 23 -13.23 11.01 6.34
CA GLY A 23 -13.21 12.32 6.97
C GLY A 23 -11.85 12.73 7.53
N PHE A 24 -10.76 12.16 6.99
CA PHE A 24 -9.40 12.55 7.37
C PHE A 24 -9.05 13.94 6.85
N ILE A 25 -9.55 14.28 5.67
CA ILE A 25 -9.34 15.59 5.02
C ILE A 25 -10.58 15.97 4.19
N GLU A 26 -10.85 17.26 4.12
CA GLU A 26 -11.90 17.80 3.24
C GLU A 26 -11.39 17.87 1.79
N ALA A 27 -12.29 17.66 0.84
CA ALA A 27 -11.92 17.62 -0.57
C ALA A 27 -11.28 18.93 -1.08
N GLU A 28 -11.71 20.06 -0.55
CA GLU A 28 -11.20 21.40 -0.86
C GLU A 28 -9.75 21.64 -0.41
N GLN A 29 -9.20 20.75 0.42
CA GLN A 29 -7.79 20.79 0.84
C GLN A 29 -6.89 19.94 -0.07
N LEU A 30 -7.47 19.25 -1.08
CA LEU A 30 -6.74 18.39 -2.00
C LEU A 30 -6.50 19.09 -3.34
N TYR A 31 -5.29 18.88 -3.87
CA TYR A 31 -4.83 19.39 -5.17
C TYR A 31 -4.32 18.21 -6.01
N LEU A 32 -4.79 18.12 -7.25
CA LEU A 32 -4.47 17.00 -8.13
C LEU A 32 -3.82 17.47 -9.42
N THR A 33 -2.77 16.77 -9.85
CA THR A 33 -2.18 16.92 -11.19
C THR A 33 -1.77 15.56 -11.74
N ASP A 34 -1.77 15.42 -13.05
CA ASP A 34 -1.31 14.23 -13.78
C ASP A 34 -0.82 14.64 -15.16
N LEU A 35 0.01 13.81 -15.78
CA LEU A 35 0.38 13.97 -17.20
C LEU A 35 -0.87 13.96 -18.09
N ASP A 36 -1.85 13.09 -17.76
CA ASP A 36 -3.21 13.12 -18.35
C ASP A 36 -4.06 14.14 -17.58
N GLN A 37 -3.95 15.41 -18.01
CA GLN A 37 -4.65 16.54 -17.39
C GLN A 37 -6.17 16.39 -17.39
N GLU A 38 -6.75 15.82 -18.47
CA GLU A 38 -8.20 15.61 -18.56
C GLU A 38 -8.69 14.60 -17.53
N LYS A 39 -7.92 13.54 -17.30
CA LYS A 39 -8.20 12.55 -16.26
C LYS A 39 -8.14 13.19 -14.88
N ALA A 40 -7.05 13.91 -14.56
CA ALA A 40 -6.89 14.57 -13.26
C ALA A 40 -8.00 15.58 -12.99
N LYS A 41 -8.36 16.38 -13.99
CA LYS A 41 -9.45 17.35 -13.91
C LYS A 41 -10.80 16.68 -13.62
N LYS A 42 -11.15 15.61 -14.36
CA LYS A 42 -12.38 14.85 -14.11
C LYS A 42 -12.43 14.25 -12.71
N ILE A 43 -11.31 13.74 -12.21
CA ILE A 43 -11.24 13.20 -10.83
C ILE A 43 -11.45 14.36 -9.84
N ALA A 44 -10.75 15.47 -9.98
CA ALA A 44 -10.88 16.64 -9.11
C ALA A 44 -12.33 17.15 -9.05
N GLU A 45 -12.96 17.35 -10.20
CA GLU A 45 -14.39 17.76 -10.30
C GLU A 45 -15.32 16.74 -9.63
N SER A 46 -15.04 15.42 -9.78
CA SER A 46 -15.91 14.37 -9.23
C SER A 46 -15.90 14.29 -7.71
N ILE A 47 -14.85 14.79 -7.05
CA ILE A 47 -14.68 14.75 -5.60
C ILE A 47 -14.73 16.15 -4.94
N GLY A 48 -14.80 17.21 -5.73
CA GLY A 48 -14.82 18.60 -5.23
C GLY A 48 -13.45 19.14 -4.82
N SER A 49 -12.35 18.61 -5.38
CA SER A 49 -10.99 19.06 -5.09
C SER A 49 -10.46 20.03 -6.15
N HIS A 50 -9.24 20.55 -5.96
CA HIS A 50 -8.58 21.44 -6.91
C HIS A 50 -7.79 20.66 -7.97
N PHE A 51 -7.85 21.11 -9.21
CA PHE A 51 -6.98 20.66 -10.29
C PHE A 51 -5.86 21.69 -10.51
N SER A 52 -4.62 21.25 -10.59
CA SER A 52 -3.45 22.05 -10.97
C SER A 52 -2.94 21.62 -12.34
N LYS A 53 -2.58 22.59 -13.20
CA LYS A 53 -2.14 22.33 -14.57
C LYS A 53 -0.70 21.77 -14.63
N THR A 54 0.13 22.14 -13.64
CA THR A 54 1.53 21.75 -13.57
C THR A 54 1.91 21.26 -12.19
N ASN A 55 3.00 20.48 -12.10
CA ASN A 55 3.59 20.07 -10.82
C ASN A 55 3.97 21.29 -9.98
N GLN A 56 4.54 22.32 -10.59
CA GLN A 56 4.98 23.55 -9.92
C GLN A 56 3.82 24.33 -9.30
N GLU A 57 2.69 24.44 -10.02
CA GLU A 57 1.45 25.08 -9.50
C GLU A 57 0.93 24.32 -8.28
N LEU A 58 0.90 22.99 -8.35
CA LEU A 58 0.48 22.15 -7.24
C LEU A 58 1.41 22.32 -6.03
N ILE A 59 2.72 22.16 -6.22
CA ILE A 59 3.73 22.24 -5.14
C ILE A 59 3.66 23.60 -4.42
N SER A 60 3.46 24.68 -5.17
CA SER A 60 3.34 26.02 -4.58
C SER A 60 2.05 26.26 -3.79
N SER A 61 1.09 25.36 -3.87
CA SER A 61 -0.26 25.51 -3.29
C SER A 61 -0.49 24.67 -2.04
N VAL A 62 0.43 23.75 -1.72
CA VAL A 62 0.21 22.72 -0.69
C VAL A 62 1.35 22.62 0.32
N ASP A 63 1.06 22.03 1.46
CA ASP A 63 2.03 21.76 2.53
C ASP A 63 2.72 20.40 2.38
N MET A 64 2.04 19.45 1.72
CA MET A 64 2.50 18.07 1.49
C MET A 64 2.22 17.65 0.06
N VAL A 65 3.18 16.96 -0.56
CA VAL A 65 3.08 16.44 -1.93
C VAL A 65 3.22 14.92 -1.93
N VAL A 66 2.18 14.22 -2.34
CA VAL A 66 2.22 12.77 -2.56
C VAL A 66 2.67 12.49 -4.00
N LEU A 67 3.85 11.90 -4.11
CA LEU A 67 4.45 11.47 -5.38
C LEU A 67 3.89 10.07 -5.74
N ALA A 68 2.86 10.06 -6.58
CA ALA A 68 2.12 8.86 -6.98
C ALA A 68 2.36 8.47 -8.45
N VAL A 69 3.54 8.78 -8.94
CA VAL A 69 4.00 8.44 -10.28
C VAL A 69 4.79 7.13 -10.28
N LYS A 70 4.98 6.54 -11.46
CA LYS A 70 5.80 5.33 -11.59
C LYS A 70 7.28 5.62 -11.29
N PRO A 71 8.05 4.66 -10.74
CA PRO A 71 9.46 4.84 -10.40
C PRO A 71 10.31 5.40 -11.53
N ASN A 72 10.10 4.95 -12.77
CA ASN A 72 10.86 5.37 -13.94
C ASN A 72 10.65 6.83 -14.38
N VAL A 73 9.62 7.50 -13.91
CA VAL A 73 9.38 8.94 -14.18
C VAL A 73 9.66 9.83 -12.97
N MET A 74 9.92 9.24 -11.80
CA MET A 74 10.14 9.96 -10.54
C MET A 74 11.28 10.98 -10.66
N LYS A 75 12.41 10.57 -11.23
CA LYS A 75 13.58 11.44 -11.41
C LYS A 75 13.22 12.70 -12.21
N ALA A 76 12.57 12.55 -13.36
CA ALA A 76 12.17 13.68 -14.20
C ALA A 76 11.23 14.64 -13.49
N VAL A 77 10.26 14.11 -12.72
CA VAL A 77 9.31 14.93 -11.93
C VAL A 77 10.04 15.74 -10.87
N LEU A 78 10.99 15.14 -10.14
CA LEU A 78 11.74 15.83 -9.09
C LEU A 78 12.73 16.84 -9.65
N GLU A 79 13.46 16.50 -10.72
CA GLU A 79 14.38 17.43 -11.42
C GLU A 79 13.65 18.66 -11.97
N GLU A 80 12.52 18.46 -12.66
CA GLU A 80 11.68 19.54 -13.22
C GLU A 80 11.13 20.45 -12.10
N SER A 81 10.80 19.88 -10.96
CA SER A 81 10.16 20.57 -9.85
C SER A 81 11.15 21.08 -8.80
N LYS A 82 12.45 20.81 -8.92
CA LYS A 82 13.51 21.11 -7.94
C LYS A 82 13.41 22.51 -7.38
N LYS A 83 13.42 23.53 -8.24
CA LYS A 83 13.35 24.92 -7.79
C LYS A 83 12.12 25.19 -6.93
N THR A 84 10.96 24.73 -7.37
CA THR A 84 9.70 24.95 -6.64
C THR A 84 9.66 24.20 -5.29
N ILE A 85 10.24 22.99 -5.25
CA ILE A 85 10.39 22.22 -4.01
C ILE A 85 11.26 22.99 -3.01
N LEU A 86 12.42 23.52 -3.44
CA LEU A 86 13.34 24.26 -2.57
C LEU A 86 12.77 25.61 -2.10
N ASP A 87 12.02 26.29 -2.96
CA ASP A 87 11.39 27.58 -2.62
C ASP A 87 10.22 27.41 -1.62
N ASN A 88 9.45 26.31 -1.70
CA ASN A 88 8.24 26.10 -0.88
C ASN A 88 8.42 25.07 0.26
N LYS A 89 9.43 24.22 0.19
CA LYS A 89 9.78 23.20 1.19
C LYS A 89 8.61 22.32 1.65
N PRO A 90 7.79 21.76 0.75
CA PRO A 90 6.72 20.85 1.14
C PRO A 90 7.29 19.55 1.70
N THR A 91 6.51 18.83 2.51
CA THR A 91 6.80 17.43 2.83
C THR A 91 6.56 16.57 1.59
N LEU A 92 7.58 15.87 1.09
CA LEU A 92 7.46 14.94 -0.02
C LEU A 92 7.12 13.55 0.51
N VAL A 93 6.03 12.96 0.02
CA VAL A 93 5.58 11.61 0.39
C VAL A 93 5.59 10.74 -0.85
N SER A 94 6.50 9.78 -0.94
CA SER A 94 6.56 8.86 -2.09
C SER A 94 5.82 7.56 -1.80
N ILE A 95 4.90 7.17 -2.69
CA ILE A 95 4.27 5.85 -2.68
C ILE A 95 4.81 4.93 -3.79
N ALA A 96 5.95 5.26 -4.37
CA ALA A 96 6.57 4.48 -5.43
C ALA A 96 7.35 3.28 -4.87
N ALA A 97 7.03 2.08 -5.36
CA ALA A 97 7.80 0.88 -5.03
C ALA A 97 9.25 0.99 -5.57
N GLY A 98 10.20 0.35 -4.91
CA GLY A 98 11.58 0.28 -5.39
C GLY A 98 12.33 1.62 -5.43
N THR A 99 11.91 2.62 -4.62
CA THR A 99 12.54 3.94 -4.62
C THR A 99 12.83 4.38 -3.19
N PRO A 100 14.01 4.04 -2.63
CA PRO A 100 14.45 4.45 -1.30
C PRO A 100 14.52 5.98 -1.13
N THR A 101 14.45 6.46 0.10
CA THR A 101 14.48 7.89 0.43
C THR A 101 15.76 8.57 -0.05
N ASP A 102 16.92 7.94 0.10
CA ASP A 102 18.20 8.42 -0.42
C ASP A 102 18.22 8.56 -1.94
N LYS A 103 17.54 7.65 -2.65
CA LYS A 103 17.42 7.71 -4.12
C LYS A 103 16.57 8.91 -4.54
N LEU A 104 15.47 9.16 -3.82
CA LEU A 104 14.62 10.33 -4.04
C LEU A 104 15.40 11.63 -3.76
N TYR A 105 16.13 11.68 -2.65
CA TYR A 105 16.95 12.83 -2.30
C TYR A 105 18.01 13.12 -3.37
N ARG A 106 18.71 12.09 -3.85
CA ARG A 106 19.67 12.23 -4.96
C ARG A 106 19.03 12.72 -6.26
N PHE A 107 17.76 12.41 -6.54
CA PHE A 107 17.07 12.93 -7.72
C PHE A 107 16.77 14.43 -7.62
N ILE A 108 16.60 14.96 -6.41
CA ILE A 108 16.47 16.41 -6.19
C ILE A 108 17.82 17.09 -6.37
N ASP A 109 18.94 16.40 -6.10
CA ASP A 109 20.31 16.87 -6.30
C ASP A 109 20.55 18.22 -5.59
N THR A 110 20.42 18.25 -4.28
CA THR A 110 20.52 19.46 -3.43
C THR A 110 21.24 19.15 -2.13
N ASP A 111 21.85 20.19 -1.54
CA ASP A 111 22.38 20.17 -0.17
C ASP A 111 21.36 20.75 0.84
N ASP A 112 20.22 21.24 0.38
CA ASP A 112 19.15 21.74 1.25
C ASP A 112 18.39 20.60 1.93
N GLU A 113 17.95 20.83 3.15
CA GLU A 113 17.09 19.91 3.90
C GLU A 113 15.69 19.84 3.29
N VAL A 114 15.36 18.69 2.67
CA VAL A 114 14.05 18.42 2.09
C VAL A 114 13.41 17.24 2.85
N PRO A 115 12.27 17.42 3.52
CA PRO A 115 11.61 16.35 4.24
C PRO A 115 10.99 15.35 3.25
N ILE A 116 11.49 14.11 3.27
CA ILE A 116 11.03 13.02 2.43
C ILE A 116 10.50 11.90 3.32
N ILE A 117 9.31 11.39 3.01
CA ILE A 117 8.69 10.24 3.67
C ILE A 117 8.39 9.19 2.60
N ARG A 118 8.89 8.00 2.79
CA ARG A 118 8.59 6.84 1.96
C ARG A 118 7.41 6.07 2.54
N VAL A 119 6.49 5.70 1.68
CA VAL A 119 5.30 4.95 2.04
C VAL A 119 5.12 3.78 1.07
N MET A 120 4.84 2.61 1.60
CA MET A 120 4.51 1.43 0.80
C MET A 120 3.10 0.95 1.16
N PRO A 121 2.05 1.42 0.47
CA PRO A 121 0.70 0.92 0.65
C PRO A 121 0.45 -0.32 -0.21
N ASN A 122 -0.56 -1.13 0.15
CA ASN A 122 -1.04 -2.20 -0.71
C ASN A 122 -2.42 -1.90 -1.32
N VAL A 123 -2.83 -2.75 -2.28
CA VAL A 123 -4.09 -2.58 -3.04
C VAL A 123 -5.34 -2.59 -2.15
N ASN A 124 -5.29 -3.15 -0.97
CA ASN A 124 -6.43 -3.26 -0.06
C ASN A 124 -6.88 -1.91 0.51
N VAL A 125 -6.11 -0.82 0.30
CA VAL A 125 -6.56 0.57 0.51
C VAL A 125 -7.89 0.85 -0.21
N LEU A 126 -8.13 0.24 -1.39
CA LEU A 126 -9.38 0.38 -2.15
C LEU A 126 -10.64 0.03 -1.34
N VAL A 127 -10.51 -0.85 -0.37
CA VAL A 127 -11.62 -1.30 0.49
C VAL A 127 -11.48 -0.83 1.94
N GLY A 128 -10.57 0.12 2.21
CA GLY A 128 -10.31 0.66 3.55
C GLY A 128 -9.68 -0.36 4.51
N LYS A 129 -8.96 -1.34 3.97
CA LYS A 129 -8.24 -2.40 4.69
C LYS A 129 -6.78 -2.49 4.22
N GLY A 130 -6.19 -1.35 3.89
CA GLY A 130 -4.80 -1.26 3.48
C GLY A 130 -3.85 -1.75 4.57
N ALA A 131 -2.70 -2.25 4.13
CA ALA A 131 -1.52 -2.40 4.97
C ALA A 131 -0.45 -1.48 4.39
N THR A 132 0.15 -0.64 5.25
CA THR A 132 1.05 0.42 4.80
C THR A 132 2.29 0.51 5.70
N ALA A 133 3.48 0.48 5.10
CA ALA A 133 4.72 0.84 5.80
C ALA A 133 5.07 2.30 5.55
N VAL A 134 5.62 2.96 6.57
CA VAL A 134 6.03 4.38 6.54
C VAL A 134 7.42 4.51 7.15
N CYS A 135 8.32 5.21 6.47
CA CYS A 135 9.58 5.69 7.05
C CYS A 135 9.88 7.11 6.58
N GLY A 136 10.59 7.88 7.41
CA GLY A 136 11.08 9.21 7.05
C GLY A 136 12.56 9.21 6.76
N HIS A 137 13.01 10.06 5.84
CA HIS A 137 14.41 10.48 5.72
C HIS A 137 14.78 11.36 6.91
N ASP A 138 16.09 11.51 7.20
CA ASP A 138 16.63 12.26 8.35
C ASP A 138 16.09 13.68 8.50
N PHE A 139 15.65 14.32 7.43
CA PHE A 139 15.08 15.67 7.43
C PHE A 139 13.56 15.72 7.65
N ALA A 140 12.89 14.57 7.72
CA ALA A 140 11.46 14.50 8.05
C ALA A 140 11.27 14.56 9.57
N SER A 141 10.47 15.50 10.04
CA SER A 141 10.17 15.60 11.48
C SER A 141 9.23 14.46 11.93
N GLU A 142 9.28 14.15 13.23
CA GLU A 142 8.38 13.18 13.85
C GLU A 142 6.90 13.54 13.61
N GLU A 143 6.55 14.82 13.68
CA GLU A 143 5.19 15.31 13.44
C GLU A 143 4.73 15.04 11.99
N GLN A 144 5.64 15.24 11.02
CA GLN A 144 5.34 14.95 9.60
C GLN A 144 5.15 13.45 9.37
N ILE A 145 6.00 12.60 9.97
CA ILE A 145 5.90 11.15 9.87
C ILE A 145 4.60 10.66 10.51
N ASP A 146 4.27 11.12 11.71
CA ASP A 146 3.04 10.76 12.42
C ASP A 146 1.79 11.19 11.66
N TYR A 147 1.82 12.37 11.02
CA TYR A 147 0.71 12.80 10.17
C TYR A 147 0.49 11.84 9.00
N VAL A 148 1.56 11.39 8.34
CA VAL A 148 1.48 10.43 7.23
C VAL A 148 1.01 9.06 7.74
N VAL A 149 1.49 8.59 8.88
CA VAL A 149 0.97 7.35 9.51
C VAL A 149 -0.53 7.46 9.75
N ASN A 150 -1.00 8.54 10.36
CA ASN A 150 -2.43 8.77 10.64
C ASN A 150 -3.26 8.85 9.35
N LEU A 151 -2.71 9.47 8.28
CA LEU A 151 -3.36 9.48 6.97
C LEU A 151 -3.63 8.06 6.46
N PHE A 152 -2.62 7.19 6.50
CA PHE A 152 -2.76 5.82 6.02
C PHE A 152 -3.56 4.92 6.98
N GLN A 153 -3.54 5.20 8.29
CA GLN A 153 -4.42 4.55 9.26
C GLN A 153 -5.91 4.84 9.02
N SER A 154 -6.23 5.96 8.38
CA SER A 154 -7.61 6.24 7.99
C SER A 154 -8.15 5.29 6.90
N VAL A 155 -7.27 4.64 6.14
CA VAL A 155 -7.62 3.73 5.03
C VAL A 155 -7.14 2.29 5.24
N GLY A 156 -6.73 1.95 6.46
CA GLY A 156 -6.26 0.61 6.83
C GLY A 156 -5.43 0.63 8.09
N GLU A 157 -4.37 -0.16 8.13
CA GLU A 157 -3.35 -0.15 9.18
C GLU A 157 -2.03 0.38 8.62
N ALA A 158 -1.29 1.15 9.42
CA ALA A 158 -0.01 1.70 9.03
C ALA A 158 1.02 1.54 10.16
N TRP A 159 2.23 1.13 9.80
CA TRP A 159 3.34 0.92 10.72
C TRP A 159 4.55 1.76 10.31
N ARG A 160 5.21 2.35 11.29
CA ARG A 160 6.56 2.91 11.12
C ARG A 160 7.53 1.74 11.12
N LEU A 161 8.30 1.60 10.05
CA LEU A 161 9.31 0.58 9.90
C LEU A 161 10.64 1.22 9.50
N PRO A 162 11.79 0.66 9.91
CA PRO A 162 13.08 1.00 9.30
C PRO A 162 13.02 0.78 7.78
N GLU A 163 13.70 1.62 7.01
CA GLU A 163 13.65 1.51 5.54
C GLU A 163 14.23 0.18 5.04
N GLU A 164 15.17 -0.41 5.76
CA GLU A 164 15.75 -1.73 5.47
C GLU A 164 14.71 -2.87 5.49
N ASP A 165 13.61 -2.70 6.22
CA ASP A 165 12.51 -3.68 6.30
C ASP A 165 11.47 -3.53 5.19
N PHE A 166 11.59 -2.55 4.30
CA PHE A 166 10.59 -2.30 3.25
C PHE A 166 10.48 -3.44 2.25
N SER A 167 11.58 -4.13 1.92
CA SER A 167 11.52 -5.31 1.05
C SER A 167 10.76 -6.47 1.71
N ASN A 168 10.97 -6.68 3.03
CA ASN A 168 10.22 -7.65 3.82
C ASN A 168 8.72 -7.30 3.83
N PHE A 169 8.40 -6.03 4.11
CA PHE A 169 7.02 -5.55 4.09
C PHE A 169 6.37 -5.66 2.70
N THR A 170 7.10 -5.30 1.64
CA THR A 170 6.62 -5.40 0.25
C THR A 170 6.23 -6.83 -0.10
N ALA A 171 7.07 -7.80 0.26
CA ALA A 171 6.75 -9.21 0.04
C ALA A 171 5.56 -9.67 0.88
N LEU A 172 5.57 -9.33 2.21
CA LEU A 172 4.56 -9.79 3.17
C LEU A 172 3.19 -9.15 2.98
N ALA A 173 3.11 -7.85 2.64
CA ALA A 173 1.86 -7.11 2.58
C ALA A 173 1.55 -6.53 1.19
N GLY A 174 2.57 -6.15 0.41
CA GLY A 174 2.41 -5.63 -0.94
C GLY A 174 2.06 -6.70 -1.97
N SER A 175 2.77 -7.85 -1.93
CA SER A 175 2.59 -8.96 -2.87
C SER A 175 1.55 -9.98 -2.43
N SER A 176 1.39 -10.20 -1.14
CA SER A 176 0.53 -11.25 -0.58
C SER A 176 -0.97 -11.14 -0.92
N PRO A 177 -1.56 -9.98 -1.28
CA PRO A 177 -2.92 -9.97 -1.81
C PRO A 177 -3.12 -10.93 -2.99
N ALA A 178 -2.12 -11.01 -3.90
CA ALA A 178 -2.17 -11.97 -5.02
C ALA A 178 -2.14 -13.43 -4.53
N TYR A 179 -1.37 -13.72 -3.49
CA TYR A 179 -1.30 -15.06 -2.89
C TYR A 179 -2.60 -15.43 -2.18
N ALA A 180 -3.22 -14.47 -1.50
CA ALA A 180 -4.55 -14.64 -0.90
C ALA A 180 -5.62 -14.91 -1.97
N TYR A 181 -5.58 -14.20 -3.11
CA TYR A 181 -6.50 -14.46 -4.23
C TYR A 181 -6.30 -15.86 -4.81
N LEU A 182 -5.04 -16.31 -4.96
CA LEU A 182 -4.74 -17.66 -5.42
C LEU A 182 -5.25 -18.72 -4.43
N PHE A 183 -5.08 -18.51 -3.13
CA PHE A 183 -5.58 -19.41 -2.09
C PHE A 183 -7.12 -19.49 -2.12
N ILE A 184 -7.80 -18.35 -2.16
CA ILE A 184 -9.27 -18.27 -2.25
C ILE A 184 -9.78 -18.97 -3.52
N ASP A 185 -9.16 -18.74 -4.68
CA ASP A 185 -9.54 -19.41 -5.92
C ASP A 185 -9.30 -20.92 -5.87
N SER A 186 -8.23 -21.36 -5.21
CA SER A 186 -7.94 -22.80 -5.01
C SER A 186 -9.00 -23.49 -4.15
N LEU A 187 -9.43 -22.85 -3.05
CA LEU A 187 -10.56 -23.35 -2.24
C LEU A 187 -11.85 -23.41 -3.06
N ALA A 188 -12.13 -22.34 -3.82
CA ALA A 188 -13.32 -22.30 -4.67
C ALA A 188 -13.32 -23.37 -5.76
N ARG A 189 -12.17 -23.65 -6.40
CA ARG A 189 -12.02 -24.75 -7.38
C ARG A 189 -12.22 -26.11 -6.74
N ALA A 190 -11.74 -26.31 -5.51
CA ALA A 190 -12.03 -27.54 -4.77
C ALA A 190 -13.54 -27.69 -4.52
N GLY A 191 -14.24 -26.61 -4.15
CA GLY A 191 -15.72 -26.61 -4.04
C GLY A 191 -16.40 -27.00 -5.35
N VAL A 192 -15.94 -26.45 -6.48
CA VAL A 192 -16.46 -26.81 -7.83
C VAL A 192 -16.24 -28.29 -8.14
N LYS A 193 -15.05 -28.82 -7.81
CA LYS A 193 -14.77 -30.26 -7.99
C LYS A 193 -15.77 -31.13 -7.23
N HIS A 194 -16.34 -30.64 -6.14
CA HIS A 194 -17.34 -31.34 -5.33
C HIS A 194 -18.80 -30.87 -5.60
N GLY A 195 -19.04 -30.17 -6.71
CA GLY A 195 -20.38 -29.86 -7.22
C GLY A 195 -20.96 -28.50 -6.85
N LEU A 196 -20.19 -27.62 -6.17
CA LEU A 196 -20.66 -26.26 -5.90
C LEU A 196 -20.54 -25.37 -7.16
N PRO A 197 -21.50 -24.46 -7.41
CA PRO A 197 -21.34 -23.41 -8.42
C PRO A 197 -20.14 -22.51 -8.11
N LYS A 198 -19.34 -22.13 -9.12
CA LYS A 198 -18.08 -21.40 -8.95
C LYS A 198 -18.24 -20.06 -8.22
N ASN A 199 -19.29 -19.28 -8.53
CA ASN A 199 -19.55 -18.00 -7.90
C ASN A 199 -19.80 -18.17 -6.40
N ILE A 200 -20.66 -19.11 -6.01
CA ILE A 200 -20.98 -19.40 -4.60
C ILE A 200 -19.74 -19.94 -3.86
N ALA A 201 -18.99 -20.86 -4.48
CA ALA A 201 -17.76 -21.39 -3.90
C ALA A 201 -16.71 -20.27 -3.67
N THR A 202 -16.62 -19.28 -4.60
CA THR A 202 -15.71 -18.12 -4.44
C THR A 202 -16.13 -17.23 -3.29
N GLU A 203 -17.42 -16.90 -3.16
CA GLU A 203 -17.95 -16.09 -2.06
C GLU A 203 -17.72 -16.76 -0.70
N MET A 204 -18.02 -18.06 -0.59
CA MET A 204 -17.79 -18.84 0.63
C MET A 204 -16.32 -18.88 1.03
N ALA A 205 -15.41 -19.13 0.08
CA ALA A 205 -13.97 -19.15 0.34
C ALA A 205 -13.43 -17.79 0.76
N ALA A 206 -13.86 -16.73 0.07
CA ALA A 206 -13.46 -15.36 0.41
C ALA A 206 -13.94 -14.96 1.80
N GLN A 207 -15.19 -15.28 2.16
CA GLN A 207 -15.73 -14.99 3.49
C GLN A 207 -15.03 -15.77 4.60
N ALA A 208 -14.68 -17.04 4.34
CA ALA A 208 -13.94 -17.86 5.31
C ALA A 208 -12.53 -17.29 5.57
N VAL A 209 -11.80 -16.89 4.52
CA VAL A 209 -10.48 -16.28 4.66
C VAL A 209 -10.55 -14.92 5.36
N LEU A 210 -11.54 -14.08 5.02
CA LEU A 210 -11.77 -12.78 5.67
C LEU A 210 -12.01 -12.96 7.18
N GLY A 211 -12.91 -13.86 7.57
CA GLY A 211 -13.22 -14.13 8.98
C GLY A 211 -12.01 -14.68 9.75
N SER A 212 -11.23 -15.56 9.12
CA SER A 212 -10.02 -16.13 9.74
C SER A 212 -8.94 -15.07 9.95
N ALA A 213 -8.74 -14.17 8.99
CA ALA A 213 -7.81 -13.05 9.15
C ALA A 213 -8.26 -12.10 10.26
N GLU A 214 -9.55 -11.79 10.34
CA GLU A 214 -10.11 -10.94 11.40
C GLU A 214 -9.99 -11.58 12.78
N MET A 215 -10.14 -12.90 12.89
CA MET A 215 -9.90 -13.65 14.14
C MET A 215 -8.46 -13.49 14.62
N ILE A 216 -7.46 -13.64 13.74
CA ILE A 216 -6.05 -13.42 14.10
C ILE A 216 -5.80 -12.00 14.59
N LEU A 217 -6.38 -10.99 13.93
CA LEU A 217 -6.18 -9.58 14.30
C LEU A 217 -6.86 -9.18 15.62
N LYS A 218 -7.93 -9.89 16.03
CA LYS A 218 -8.72 -9.59 17.24
C LYS A 218 -8.42 -10.51 18.42
N SER A 219 -7.71 -11.60 18.20
CA SER A 219 -7.38 -12.58 19.25
C SER A 219 -5.99 -12.30 19.81
N ASP A 220 -5.82 -12.53 21.10
CA ASP A 220 -4.51 -12.57 21.76
C ASP A 220 -3.82 -13.94 21.60
N GLU A 221 -4.51 -14.92 21.02
CA GLU A 221 -3.98 -16.26 20.79
C GLU A 221 -3.02 -16.29 19.58
N ASN A 222 -2.01 -17.13 19.63
CA ASN A 222 -1.16 -17.36 18.46
C ASN A 222 -1.92 -18.17 17.38
N PRO A 223 -1.52 -18.11 16.11
CA PRO A 223 -2.23 -18.79 15.03
C PRO A 223 -2.39 -20.29 15.22
N TRP A 224 -1.42 -20.99 15.85
CA TRP A 224 -1.53 -22.43 16.13
C TRP A 224 -2.63 -22.76 17.13
N ALA A 225 -2.82 -21.94 18.17
CA ALA A 225 -3.91 -22.12 19.10
C ALA A 225 -5.29 -21.98 18.41
N LEU A 226 -5.41 -21.02 17.47
CA LEU A 226 -6.63 -20.87 16.67
C LEU A 226 -6.87 -22.06 15.72
N ILE A 227 -5.78 -22.64 15.16
CA ILE A 227 -5.85 -23.87 14.35
C ILE A 227 -6.37 -25.02 15.21
N ASP A 228 -5.82 -25.21 16.41
CA ASP A 228 -6.22 -26.29 17.32
C ASP A 228 -7.70 -26.18 17.74
N GLN A 229 -8.20 -24.95 17.96
CA GLN A 229 -9.61 -24.73 18.31
C GLN A 229 -10.60 -25.23 17.24
N VAL A 230 -10.20 -25.22 15.97
CA VAL A 230 -11.05 -25.65 14.84
C VAL A 230 -10.70 -27.06 14.34
N SER A 231 -9.70 -27.72 14.93
CA SER A 231 -9.18 -29.03 14.54
C SER A 231 -9.54 -30.10 15.57
N SER A 232 -10.82 -30.50 15.60
CA SER A 232 -11.27 -31.55 16.54
C SER A 232 -10.61 -32.91 16.25
N PRO A 233 -10.35 -33.74 17.30
CA PRO A 233 -9.76 -35.06 17.14
C PRO A 233 -10.57 -35.95 16.17
N GLY A 234 -9.90 -36.49 15.13
CA GLY A 234 -10.53 -37.32 14.10
C GLY A 234 -11.52 -36.58 13.19
N GLY A 235 -11.53 -35.24 13.24
CA GLY A 235 -12.43 -34.39 12.44
C GLY A 235 -11.92 -34.13 11.02
N ILE A 236 -12.76 -33.54 10.20
CA ILE A 236 -12.45 -33.23 8.78
C ILE A 236 -11.36 -32.16 8.65
N THR A 237 -11.28 -31.23 9.60
CA THR A 237 -10.30 -30.12 9.56
C THR A 237 -8.88 -30.64 9.73
N VAL A 238 -8.63 -31.51 10.70
CA VAL A 238 -7.29 -32.06 10.96
C VAL A 238 -6.80 -32.89 9.75
N GLU A 239 -7.67 -33.63 9.08
CA GLU A 239 -7.34 -34.40 7.87
C GLU A 239 -6.90 -33.48 6.72
N GLY A 240 -7.64 -32.39 6.50
CA GLY A 240 -7.27 -31.37 5.53
C GLY A 240 -5.96 -30.66 5.86
N LEU A 241 -5.76 -30.31 7.13
CA LEU A 241 -4.55 -29.64 7.61
C LEU A 241 -3.30 -30.52 7.39
N LEU A 242 -3.34 -31.79 7.83
CA LEU A 242 -2.23 -32.73 7.64
C LEU A 242 -1.92 -32.97 6.16
N THR A 243 -2.94 -32.98 5.31
CA THR A 243 -2.75 -33.07 3.86
C THR A 243 -2.01 -31.86 3.30
N LEU A 244 -2.34 -30.62 3.75
CA LEU A 244 -1.62 -29.39 3.35
C LEU A 244 -0.16 -29.42 3.81
N GLU A 245 0.10 -29.88 5.03
CA GLU A 245 1.46 -30.03 5.56
C GLU A 245 2.26 -31.04 4.75
N ASP A 246 1.71 -32.23 4.47
CA ASP A 246 2.34 -33.28 3.65
C ASP A 246 2.71 -32.79 2.24
N GLN A 247 1.87 -31.94 1.65
CA GLN A 247 2.11 -31.32 0.34
C GLN A 247 3.04 -30.11 0.40
N GLY A 248 3.59 -29.76 1.58
CA GLY A 248 4.58 -28.70 1.75
C GLY A 248 4.03 -27.29 1.64
N PHE A 249 2.78 -27.06 2.02
CA PHE A 249 2.13 -25.74 1.93
C PHE A 249 2.95 -24.64 2.62
N SER A 250 3.35 -24.85 3.87
CA SER A 250 4.15 -23.88 4.63
C SER A 250 5.47 -23.54 3.92
N SER A 251 6.17 -24.55 3.40
CA SER A 251 7.41 -24.36 2.64
C SER A 251 7.18 -23.58 1.33
N ALA A 252 6.08 -23.84 0.64
CA ALA A 252 5.75 -23.12 -0.59
C ALA A 252 5.51 -21.63 -0.32
N VAL A 253 4.78 -21.29 0.75
CA VAL A 253 4.51 -19.90 1.15
C VAL A 253 5.82 -19.18 1.52
N VAL A 254 6.68 -19.80 2.34
CA VAL A 254 7.97 -19.19 2.71
C VAL A 254 8.83 -18.93 1.49
N LYS A 255 8.98 -19.89 0.57
CA LYS A 255 9.73 -19.70 -0.68
C LYS A 255 9.16 -18.62 -1.60
N ALA A 256 7.85 -18.43 -1.61
CA ALA A 256 7.22 -17.35 -2.39
C ALA A 256 7.59 -15.97 -1.81
N ILE A 257 7.60 -15.84 -0.49
CA ILE A 257 8.06 -14.61 0.18
C ILE A 257 9.55 -14.37 -0.10
N ASP A 258 10.42 -15.39 0.07
CA ASP A 258 11.86 -15.28 -0.21
C ASP A 258 12.12 -14.78 -1.64
N ALA A 259 11.42 -15.35 -2.63
CA ALA A 259 11.54 -14.96 -4.03
C ALA A 259 11.08 -13.50 -4.27
N SER A 260 10.04 -13.05 -3.57
CA SER A 260 9.54 -11.67 -3.67
C SER A 260 10.51 -10.67 -3.05
N ILE A 261 11.11 -11.00 -1.88
CA ILE A 261 12.13 -10.17 -1.23
C ILE A 261 13.34 -10.02 -2.15
N ALA A 262 13.86 -11.15 -2.66
CA ALA A 262 15.03 -11.14 -3.55
C ALA A 262 14.79 -10.28 -4.80
N LYS A 263 13.57 -10.34 -5.38
CA LYS A 263 13.23 -9.52 -6.55
C LYS A 263 13.10 -8.04 -6.22
N ASP A 264 12.48 -7.70 -5.08
CA ASP A 264 12.34 -6.30 -4.65
C ASP A 264 13.72 -5.67 -4.37
N GLN A 265 14.62 -6.40 -3.69
CA GLN A 265 15.99 -5.96 -3.45
C GLN A 265 16.75 -5.70 -4.75
N GLN A 266 16.65 -6.61 -5.73
CA GLN A 266 17.25 -6.40 -7.06
C GLN A 266 16.74 -5.11 -7.73
N LEU A 267 15.45 -4.80 -7.62
CA LEU A 267 14.87 -3.58 -8.20
C LEU A 267 15.27 -2.29 -7.46
N ASN A 268 15.56 -2.38 -6.16
CA ASN A 268 16.08 -1.24 -5.39
C ASN A 268 17.51 -0.86 -5.81
N ASP A 269 18.31 -1.85 -6.23
CA ASP A 269 19.72 -1.67 -6.63
C ASP A 269 19.86 -1.11 -8.08
N GLU A 270 18.86 -1.28 -8.94
CA GLU A 270 18.79 -0.72 -10.29
C GLU A 270 18.41 0.78 -10.29
#